data_90f363d4a6e571fd4641a809402cfaed
#
_entry.id   90f363d4a6e571fd4641a809402cfaed
#
_cell.length_a   1.000
_cell.length_b   1.000
_cell.length_c   1.000
_cell.angle_alpha   90.00
_cell.angle_beta   90.00
_cell.angle_gamma   90.00
#
_symmetry.space_group_name_H-M   'P 1'
#
loop_
_entity.id
_entity.type
_entity.pdbx_description
1 polymer ?
#
loop_
_entity_poly.entity_id
_entity_poly.type
_entity_poly.pdbx_seq_one_letter_code
_entity_poly.pdbx_strand_id
1 'polypeptide(L)'
;GSEMCIRDRTRGVSNELERYGYRLVVLHDDEIIAQDDKNVKQIQAMGADALIFTPVSDEKQEAILELAEKKFPMIQLFQTAYSNIDTIQFNDELGTYLATSYLLKNGHRKIMLASRTDRSELIRKPGYYRAFEEMGLVVDKRYLYTLNYVNSVKQMVKEKILKEKPTAIIAVSEAMCATVILALRELHLSIPGDVSLISYDDYPWMEAFGITAVSHPFSKVSSIISRLIVDQLTKSSSDEWIPSSFMIDPSLKVRDSVKMI
;
A
#
# COMPACT_ATOMS: atom_id res chain seq x y z
N GLY A 1 -6.77 6.76 -2.82
CA GLY A 1 -7.17 5.38 -2.58
C GLY A 1 -8.69 5.26 -2.63
N SER A 2 -9.26 4.14 -3.08
CA SER A 2 -10.71 4.02 -3.10
C SER A 2 -11.26 4.01 -1.67
N GLU A 3 -12.41 4.65 -1.44
CA GLU A 3 -13.11 4.67 -0.14
C GLU A 3 -13.33 3.25 0.43
N MET A 4 -13.49 2.26 -0.44
CA MET A 4 -13.65 0.86 -0.08
C MET A 4 -12.38 0.28 0.57
N CYS A 5 -11.20 0.68 0.10
CA CYS A 5 -9.90 0.28 0.66
C CYS A 5 -9.74 0.75 2.11
N ILE A 6 -10.06 2.01 2.35
CA ILE A 6 -9.94 2.62 3.68
C ILE A 6 -10.95 2.00 4.64
N ARG A 7 -12.19 1.80 4.19
CA ARG A 7 -13.26 1.21 5.00
C ARG A 7 -12.92 -0.19 5.52
N ASP A 8 -12.36 -1.06 4.68
CA ASP A 8 -12.02 -2.43 5.11
C ASP A 8 -10.81 -2.44 6.05
N ARG A 9 -9.82 -1.58 5.81
CA ARG A 9 -8.64 -1.43 6.68
C ARG A 9 -9.01 -0.84 8.04
N THR A 10 -9.83 0.20 8.07
CA THR A 10 -10.28 0.86 9.30
C THR A 10 -11.25 0.02 10.10
N ARG A 11 -12.08 -0.82 9.44
CA ARG A 11 -13.04 -1.69 10.11
C ARG A 11 -12.38 -2.68 11.07
N GLY A 12 -11.24 -3.26 10.69
CA GLY A 12 -10.48 -4.16 11.55
C GLY A 12 -9.99 -3.46 12.82
N VAL A 13 -9.44 -2.25 12.67
CA VAL A 13 -8.98 -1.42 13.80
C VAL A 13 -10.16 -0.99 14.67
N SER A 14 -11.28 -0.54 14.06
CA SER A 14 -12.48 -0.13 14.78
C SER A 14 -13.03 -1.26 15.66
N ASN A 15 -13.18 -2.45 15.09
CA ASN A 15 -13.70 -3.62 15.81
C ASN A 15 -12.81 -4.03 17.00
N GLU A 16 -11.49 -3.94 16.83
CA GLU A 16 -10.57 -4.24 17.94
C GLU A 16 -10.59 -3.16 19.03
N LEU A 17 -10.61 -1.87 18.66
CA LEU A 17 -10.67 -0.77 19.62
C LEU A 17 -11.98 -0.73 20.42
N GLU A 18 -13.10 -1.09 19.78
CA GLU A 18 -14.42 -1.19 20.45
C GLU A 18 -14.41 -2.17 21.63
N ARG A 19 -13.60 -3.23 21.58
CA ARG A 19 -13.45 -4.20 22.68
C ARG A 19 -12.84 -3.57 23.94
N TYR A 20 -12.10 -2.47 23.75
CA TYR A 20 -11.49 -1.70 24.83
C TYR A 20 -12.28 -0.44 25.18
N GLY A 21 -13.47 -0.24 24.58
CA GLY A 21 -14.34 0.90 24.82
C GLY A 21 -14.00 2.17 24.03
N TYR A 22 -13.07 2.08 23.05
CA TYR A 22 -12.69 3.20 22.21
C TYR A 22 -13.45 3.19 20.87
N ARG A 23 -13.64 4.38 20.31
CA ARG A 23 -14.25 4.57 18.99
C ARG A 23 -13.24 5.15 18.01
N LEU A 24 -13.23 4.64 16.78
CA LEU A 24 -12.42 5.16 15.69
C LEU A 24 -13.20 6.23 14.92
N VAL A 25 -12.60 7.42 14.80
CA VAL A 25 -13.05 8.49 13.89
C VAL A 25 -12.05 8.57 12.75
N VAL A 26 -12.52 8.59 11.50
CA VAL A 26 -11.66 8.64 10.33
C VAL A 26 -11.84 9.98 9.63
N LEU A 27 -10.76 10.72 9.46
CA LEU A 27 -10.69 11.90 8.63
C LEU A 27 -9.84 11.60 7.39
N HIS A 28 -10.26 12.11 6.26
CA HIS A 28 -9.53 11.99 5.00
C HIS A 28 -8.90 13.33 4.64
N ASP A 29 -7.71 13.26 4.10
CA ASP A 29 -7.07 14.34 3.39
C ASP A 29 -6.87 13.93 1.92
N ASP A 30 -6.67 14.93 1.08
CA ASP A 30 -6.38 14.74 -0.35
C ASP A 30 -4.85 14.69 -0.60
N GLU A 31 -4.07 14.20 0.37
CA GLU A 31 -2.60 14.21 0.36
C GLU A 31 -2.02 15.64 0.28
N ILE A 32 -2.72 16.60 0.87
CA ILE A 32 -2.32 18.02 0.94
C ILE A 32 -1.81 18.32 2.36
N ILE A 33 -0.53 18.69 2.51
CA ILE A 33 0.12 18.97 3.80
C ILE A 33 -0.68 19.97 4.66
N ALA A 34 -1.19 21.04 4.06
CA ALA A 34 -2.01 22.02 4.77
C ALA A 34 -3.34 21.45 5.31
N GLN A 35 -3.88 20.40 4.69
CA GLN A 35 -5.07 19.72 5.17
C GLN A 35 -4.77 18.82 6.35
N ASP A 36 -3.59 18.21 6.40
CA ASP A 36 -3.13 17.38 7.52
C ASP A 36 -3.10 18.19 8.82
N ASP A 37 -2.48 19.38 8.84
CA ASP A 37 -2.46 20.23 10.03
C ASP A 37 -3.87 20.63 10.48
N LYS A 38 -4.77 20.89 9.54
CA LYS A 38 -6.16 21.17 9.84
C LYS A 38 -6.87 19.96 10.46
N ASN A 39 -6.64 18.76 9.90
CA ASN A 39 -7.21 17.53 10.42
C ASN A 39 -6.70 17.22 11.82
N VAL A 40 -5.41 17.40 12.09
CA VAL A 40 -4.83 17.23 13.43
C VAL A 40 -5.46 18.18 14.44
N LYS A 41 -5.59 19.47 14.11
CA LYS A 41 -6.27 20.47 14.97
C LYS A 41 -7.74 20.12 15.19
N GLN A 42 -8.44 19.61 14.18
CA GLN A 42 -9.82 19.17 14.31
C GLN A 42 -9.95 17.96 15.25
N ILE A 43 -9.07 16.96 15.13
CA ILE A 43 -9.02 15.80 16.03
C ILE A 43 -8.80 16.22 17.47
N GLN A 44 -7.87 17.15 17.72
CA GLN A 44 -7.65 17.71 19.05
C GLN A 44 -8.89 18.42 19.61
N ALA A 45 -9.57 19.21 18.77
CA ALA A 45 -10.79 19.93 19.17
C ALA A 45 -11.97 18.98 19.48
N MET A 46 -11.98 17.78 18.88
CA MET A 46 -12.96 16.73 19.16
C MET A 46 -12.66 15.98 20.47
N GLY A 47 -11.54 16.24 21.14
CA GLY A 47 -11.15 15.55 22.38
C GLY A 47 -10.72 14.10 22.14
N ALA A 48 -10.05 13.82 21.03
CA ALA A 48 -9.51 12.49 20.76
C ALA A 48 -8.41 12.13 21.78
N ASP A 49 -8.34 10.86 22.16
CA ASP A 49 -7.37 10.34 23.13
C ASP A 49 -6.08 9.84 22.44
N ALA A 50 -6.13 9.52 21.15
CA ALA A 50 -5.00 9.03 20.36
C ALA A 50 -5.12 9.39 18.88
N LEU A 51 -4.01 9.34 18.15
CA LEU A 51 -3.96 9.60 16.71
C LEU A 51 -3.26 8.46 15.96
N ILE A 52 -3.93 7.95 14.93
CA ILE A 52 -3.34 7.02 13.94
C ILE A 52 -3.32 7.77 12.62
N PHE A 53 -2.16 7.95 12.01
CA PHE A 53 -2.02 8.74 10.80
C PHE A 53 -1.03 8.14 9.80
N THR A 54 -1.15 8.56 8.55
CA THR A 54 -0.17 8.26 7.50
C THR A 54 0.52 9.57 7.13
N PRO A 55 1.84 9.70 7.32
CA PRO A 55 2.57 10.90 6.90
C PRO A 55 2.43 11.13 5.39
N VAL A 56 2.09 12.35 4.98
CA VAL A 56 1.93 12.71 3.56
C VAL A 56 3.29 12.90 2.88
N SER A 57 4.30 13.34 3.63
CA SER A 57 5.65 13.58 3.14
C SER A 57 6.71 13.31 4.21
N ASP A 58 8.00 13.44 3.83
CA ASP A 58 9.11 13.42 4.79
C ASP A 58 9.24 14.75 5.56
N GLU A 59 8.52 15.79 5.15
CA GLU A 59 8.48 17.06 5.86
C GLU A 59 7.69 16.89 7.16
N LYS A 60 8.31 17.32 8.26
CA LYS A 60 7.70 17.22 9.58
C LYS A 60 6.68 18.34 9.77
N GLN A 61 5.48 17.94 10.15
CA GLN A 61 4.38 18.87 10.43
C GLN A 61 4.45 19.38 11.87
N GLU A 62 4.23 20.67 12.06
CA GLU A 62 4.31 21.33 13.36
C GLU A 62 3.29 20.76 14.34
N ALA A 63 2.05 20.53 13.90
CA ALA A 63 0.99 19.98 14.74
C ALA A 63 1.32 18.55 15.26
N ILE A 64 1.98 17.72 14.46
CA ILE A 64 2.42 16.38 14.90
C ILE A 64 3.59 16.49 15.88
N LEU A 65 4.53 17.41 15.64
CA LEU A 65 5.65 17.64 16.56
C LEU A 65 5.16 18.14 17.93
N GLU A 66 4.21 19.07 17.97
CA GLU A 66 3.60 19.55 19.22
C GLU A 66 2.90 18.43 20.00
N LEU A 67 2.20 17.51 19.30
CA LEU A 67 1.58 16.35 19.93
C LEU A 67 2.63 15.40 20.50
N ALA A 68 3.71 15.16 19.76
CA ALA A 68 4.81 14.29 20.19
C ALA A 68 5.53 14.84 21.43
N GLU A 69 5.75 16.17 21.51
CA GLU A 69 6.29 16.84 22.70
C GLU A 69 5.40 16.68 23.92
N LYS A 70 4.08 16.70 23.72
CA LYS A 70 3.08 16.46 24.79
C LYS A 70 2.92 14.98 25.13
N LYS A 71 3.68 14.08 24.50
CA LYS A 71 3.57 12.62 24.64
C LYS A 71 2.15 12.10 24.34
N PHE A 72 1.47 12.76 23.39
CA PHE A 72 0.15 12.32 22.96
C PHE A 72 0.26 10.94 22.26
N PRO A 73 -0.62 9.98 22.58
CA PRO A 73 -0.58 8.64 21.98
C PRO A 73 -0.72 8.68 20.46
N MET A 74 0.30 8.19 19.74
CA MET A 74 0.32 8.26 18.27
C MET A 74 0.95 7.02 17.64
N ILE A 75 0.42 6.65 16.47
CA ILE A 75 1.02 5.64 15.57
C ILE A 75 1.05 6.21 14.15
N GLN A 76 2.21 6.15 13.49
CA GLN A 76 2.33 6.41 12.06
C GLN A 76 2.28 5.10 11.27
N LEU A 77 1.55 5.12 10.14
CA LEU A 77 1.35 3.96 9.27
C LEU A 77 2.03 4.14 7.92
N PHE A 78 2.51 3.03 7.38
CA PHE A 78 3.06 2.86 6.01
C PHE A 78 4.33 3.64 5.70
N GLN A 79 4.61 4.71 6.40
CA GLN A 79 5.78 5.57 6.21
C GLN A 79 6.38 5.94 7.56
N THR A 80 7.70 6.17 7.60
CA THR A 80 8.41 6.64 8.78
C THR A 80 8.90 8.06 8.52
N ALA A 81 8.19 9.05 9.04
CA ALA A 81 8.60 10.46 9.03
C ALA A 81 9.14 10.90 10.40
N TYR A 82 8.69 10.27 11.47
CA TYR A 82 9.00 10.66 12.86
C TYR A 82 9.63 9.48 13.60
N SER A 83 10.86 9.66 14.08
CA SER A 83 11.63 8.61 14.77
C SER A 83 11.15 8.34 16.21
N ASN A 84 10.39 9.28 16.78
CA ASN A 84 9.87 9.22 18.15
C ASN A 84 8.39 8.78 18.24
N ILE A 85 7.85 8.22 17.18
CA ILE A 85 6.46 7.74 17.11
C ILE A 85 6.46 6.27 16.67
N ASP A 86 5.60 5.45 17.29
CA ASP A 86 5.40 4.07 16.89
C ASP A 86 5.06 3.97 15.41
N THR A 87 5.68 3.00 14.73
CA THR A 87 5.59 2.87 13.28
C THR A 87 5.17 1.47 12.88
N ILE A 88 4.24 1.38 11.93
CA ILE A 88 3.87 0.13 11.28
C ILE A 88 4.00 0.33 9.77
N GLN A 89 4.90 -0.46 9.16
CA GLN A 89 5.18 -0.41 7.72
C GLN A 89 4.90 -1.77 7.08
N PHE A 90 4.60 -1.75 5.79
CA PHE A 90 4.63 -2.95 4.96
C PHE A 90 6.00 -3.09 4.29
N ASN A 91 6.44 -4.34 4.13
CA ASN A 91 7.61 -4.67 3.34
C ASN A 91 7.26 -4.67 1.85
N ASP A 92 7.09 -3.46 1.31
CA ASP A 92 6.66 -3.24 -0.07
C ASP A 92 7.67 -3.77 -1.09
N GLU A 93 8.97 -3.71 -0.77
CA GLU A 93 10.02 -4.32 -1.57
C GLU A 93 9.80 -5.83 -1.69
N LEU A 94 9.59 -6.52 -0.57
CA LEU A 94 9.34 -7.96 -0.56
C LEU A 94 8.09 -8.31 -1.36
N GLY A 95 7.03 -7.52 -1.24
CA GLY A 95 5.79 -7.75 -1.99
C GLY A 95 6.02 -7.75 -3.51
N THR A 96 6.73 -6.76 -4.02
CA THR A 96 7.05 -6.67 -5.45
C THR A 96 8.06 -7.73 -5.87
N TYR A 97 9.01 -8.06 -5.01
CA TYR A 97 9.93 -9.17 -5.24
C TYR A 97 9.19 -10.50 -5.41
N LEU A 98 8.23 -10.81 -4.52
CA LEU A 98 7.44 -12.04 -4.60
C LEU A 98 6.62 -12.12 -5.91
N ALA A 99 5.95 -11.03 -6.27
CA ALA A 99 5.18 -10.95 -7.51
C ALA A 99 6.07 -11.14 -8.76
N THR A 100 7.20 -10.43 -8.81
CA THR A 100 8.12 -10.48 -9.94
C THR A 100 8.79 -11.85 -10.05
N SER A 101 9.28 -12.40 -8.93
CA SER A 101 9.89 -13.73 -8.90
C SER A 101 8.93 -14.83 -9.35
N TYR A 102 7.65 -14.71 -8.96
CA TYR A 102 6.63 -15.66 -9.39
C TYR A 102 6.44 -15.62 -10.92
N LEU A 103 6.34 -14.44 -11.51
CA LEU A 103 6.24 -14.29 -12.97
C LEU A 103 7.50 -14.80 -13.69
N LEU A 104 8.68 -14.49 -13.20
CA LEU A 104 9.95 -14.96 -13.78
C LEU A 104 10.06 -16.48 -13.74
N LYS A 105 9.64 -17.13 -12.64
CA LYS A 105 9.59 -18.60 -12.49
C LYS A 105 8.59 -19.25 -13.45
N ASN A 106 7.52 -18.53 -13.84
CA ASN A 106 6.55 -18.95 -14.85
C ASN A 106 6.99 -18.64 -16.30
N GLY A 107 8.24 -18.24 -16.52
CA GLY A 107 8.83 -18.02 -17.84
C GLY A 107 8.76 -16.58 -18.36
N HIS A 108 7.99 -15.70 -17.72
CA HIS A 108 7.85 -14.32 -18.17
C HIS A 108 9.17 -13.55 -18.09
N ARG A 109 9.44 -12.73 -19.12
CA ARG A 109 10.59 -11.81 -19.19
C ARG A 109 10.16 -10.37 -19.52
N LYS A 110 9.06 -10.22 -20.27
CA LYS A 110 8.43 -8.94 -20.62
C LYS A 110 7.37 -8.61 -19.56
N ILE A 111 7.81 -8.23 -18.36
CA ILE A 111 6.95 -7.97 -17.21
C ILE A 111 6.80 -6.45 -17.05
N MET A 112 5.62 -5.90 -17.30
CA MET A 112 5.35 -4.48 -17.08
C MET A 112 5.04 -4.23 -15.59
N LEU A 113 5.81 -3.35 -14.95
CA LEU A 113 5.49 -2.79 -13.65
C LEU A 113 4.73 -1.48 -13.88
N ALA A 114 3.42 -1.51 -13.71
CA ALA A 114 2.54 -0.34 -13.88
C ALA A 114 2.37 0.38 -12.55
N SER A 115 3.07 1.49 -12.37
CA SER A 115 3.07 2.30 -11.15
C SER A 115 2.58 3.73 -11.39
N ARG A 116 2.37 4.47 -10.28
CA ARG A 116 2.12 5.91 -10.27
C ARG A 116 3.41 6.64 -9.88
N THR A 117 3.51 7.93 -10.26
CA THR A 117 4.56 8.83 -9.76
C THR A 117 4.26 9.23 -8.32
N ASP A 118 4.39 8.31 -7.41
CA ASP A 118 4.28 8.58 -5.99
C ASP A 118 5.40 7.85 -5.24
N ARG A 119 5.44 8.07 -3.96
CA ARG A 119 6.43 7.44 -3.08
C ARG A 119 6.37 5.90 -3.13
N SER A 120 5.19 5.33 -3.46
CA SER A 120 5.03 3.88 -3.57
C SER A 120 5.90 3.27 -4.67
N GLU A 121 6.19 4.03 -5.72
CA GLU A 121 7.12 3.61 -6.78
C GLU A 121 8.54 3.39 -6.23
N LEU A 122 9.01 4.32 -5.40
CA LEU A 122 10.38 4.26 -4.86
C LEU A 122 10.60 3.04 -3.97
N ILE A 123 9.60 2.66 -3.18
CA ILE A 123 9.69 1.54 -2.24
C ILE A 123 9.38 0.18 -2.89
N ARG A 124 8.66 0.14 -4.01
CA ARG A 124 8.26 -1.10 -4.72
C ARG A 124 9.23 -1.49 -5.83
N LYS A 125 9.79 -0.54 -6.56
CA LYS A 125 10.77 -0.80 -7.62
C LYS A 125 11.97 -1.66 -7.20
N PRO A 126 12.59 -1.48 -6.02
CA PRO A 126 13.72 -2.30 -5.60
C PRO A 126 13.43 -3.80 -5.64
N GLY A 127 12.24 -4.24 -5.20
CA GLY A 127 11.85 -5.66 -5.25
C GLY A 127 11.76 -6.22 -6.67
N TYR A 128 11.31 -5.40 -7.62
CA TYR A 128 11.30 -5.79 -9.03
C TYR A 128 12.72 -5.99 -9.57
N TYR A 129 13.64 -5.06 -9.31
CA TYR A 129 15.03 -5.17 -9.73
C TYR A 129 15.73 -6.39 -9.10
N ARG A 130 15.56 -6.57 -7.79
CA ARG A 130 16.14 -7.68 -7.03
C ARG A 130 15.72 -9.04 -7.60
N ALA A 131 14.45 -9.20 -7.99
CA ALA A 131 13.96 -10.46 -8.56
C ALA A 131 14.63 -10.80 -9.90
N PHE A 132 14.88 -9.79 -10.76
CA PHE A 132 15.62 -9.98 -12.01
C PHE A 132 17.09 -10.30 -11.75
N GLU A 133 17.73 -9.58 -10.84
CA GLU A 133 19.14 -9.75 -10.48
C GLU A 133 19.44 -11.15 -9.93
N GLU A 134 18.60 -11.65 -9.00
CA GLU A 134 18.75 -13.00 -8.42
C GLU A 134 18.62 -14.12 -9.48
N MET A 135 17.95 -13.86 -10.60
CA MET A 135 17.86 -14.79 -11.72
C MET A 135 18.93 -14.54 -12.81
N GLY A 136 19.88 -13.63 -12.57
CA GLY A 136 20.93 -13.27 -13.54
C GLY A 136 20.39 -12.56 -14.78
N LEU A 137 19.23 -11.88 -14.67
CA LEU A 137 18.55 -11.20 -15.77
C LEU A 137 18.70 -9.68 -15.65
N VAL A 138 18.72 -9.01 -16.80
CA VAL A 138 18.76 -7.55 -16.87
C VAL A 138 17.35 -7.00 -17.04
N VAL A 139 17.01 -5.99 -16.24
CA VAL A 139 15.75 -5.29 -16.36
C VAL A 139 15.68 -4.45 -17.62
N ASP A 140 14.71 -4.70 -18.46
CA ASP A 140 14.39 -3.83 -19.60
C ASP A 140 13.51 -2.66 -19.12
N LYS A 141 14.10 -1.47 -19.05
CA LYS A 141 13.43 -0.25 -18.54
C LYS A 141 12.17 0.14 -19.32
N ARG A 142 11.96 -0.37 -20.54
CA ARG A 142 10.73 -0.15 -21.30
C ARG A 142 9.50 -0.68 -20.58
N TYR A 143 9.64 -1.68 -19.71
CA TYR A 143 8.57 -2.26 -18.93
C TYR A 143 8.36 -1.60 -17.55
N LEU A 144 9.20 -0.66 -17.16
CA LEU A 144 8.95 0.19 -15.98
C LEU A 144 8.08 1.36 -16.43
N TYR A 145 6.81 1.32 -16.07
CA TYR A 145 5.85 2.30 -16.53
C TYR A 145 5.25 3.08 -15.37
N THR A 146 5.65 4.34 -15.27
CA THR A 146 5.18 5.27 -14.26
C THR A 146 4.23 6.28 -14.88
N LEU A 147 3.05 6.41 -14.31
CA LEU A 147 1.95 7.23 -14.80
C LEU A 147 1.84 8.55 -14.05
N ASN A 148 1.81 9.65 -14.80
CA ASN A 148 1.45 10.97 -14.31
C ASN A 148 -0.04 11.23 -14.56
N TYR A 149 -0.75 11.80 -13.57
CA TYR A 149 -2.22 12.00 -13.62
C TYR A 149 -2.74 13.10 -14.57
N VAL A 150 -2.04 13.42 -15.64
CA VAL A 150 -2.44 14.55 -16.52
C VAL A 150 -3.46 14.15 -17.58
N ASN A 151 -3.58 12.85 -17.89
CA ASN A 151 -4.45 12.32 -18.95
C ASN A 151 -5.22 11.07 -18.50
N SER A 152 -6.13 10.57 -19.33
CA SER A 152 -6.81 9.30 -19.08
C SER A 152 -5.81 8.16 -18.87
N VAL A 153 -5.61 7.75 -17.62
CA VAL A 153 -4.69 6.68 -17.20
C VAL A 153 -4.93 5.41 -18.01
N LYS A 154 -6.20 5.06 -18.26
CA LYS A 154 -6.56 3.88 -19.05
C LYS A 154 -6.06 3.96 -20.49
N GLN A 155 -6.17 5.11 -21.15
CA GLN A 155 -5.68 5.29 -22.50
C GLN A 155 -4.14 5.14 -22.58
N MET A 156 -3.43 5.72 -21.63
CA MET A 156 -1.97 5.60 -21.54
C MET A 156 -1.53 4.15 -21.32
N VAL A 157 -2.24 3.40 -20.47
CA VAL A 157 -1.99 1.96 -20.24
C VAL A 157 -2.22 1.17 -21.52
N LYS A 158 -3.29 1.42 -22.28
CA LYS A 158 -3.57 0.78 -23.58
C LYS A 158 -2.44 1.01 -24.58
N GLU A 159 -2.02 2.25 -24.75
CA GLU A 159 -0.93 2.61 -25.66
C GLU A 159 0.38 1.90 -25.27
N LYS A 160 0.66 1.82 -23.98
CA LYS A 160 1.86 1.13 -23.49
C LYS A 160 1.79 -0.38 -23.75
N ILE A 161 0.64 -1.01 -23.50
CA ILE A 161 0.43 -2.44 -23.78
C ILE A 161 0.62 -2.73 -25.27
N LEU A 162 0.03 -1.93 -26.15
CA LEU A 162 0.13 -2.11 -27.61
C LEU A 162 1.57 -1.93 -28.10
N LYS A 163 2.29 -0.95 -27.56
CA LYS A 163 3.66 -0.63 -27.95
C LYS A 163 4.66 -1.67 -27.48
N GLU A 164 4.65 -2.01 -26.20
CA GLU A 164 5.70 -2.84 -25.57
C GLU A 164 5.35 -4.33 -25.55
N LYS A 165 4.08 -4.68 -25.74
CA LYS A 165 3.57 -6.06 -25.78
C LYS A 165 4.08 -6.90 -24.59
N PRO A 166 3.80 -6.50 -23.34
CA PRO A 166 4.18 -7.26 -22.17
C PRO A 166 3.48 -8.62 -22.17
N THR A 167 4.15 -9.65 -21.65
CA THR A 167 3.51 -10.96 -21.42
C THR A 167 2.89 -11.06 -20.02
N ALA A 168 3.29 -10.17 -19.11
CA ALA A 168 2.74 -10.05 -17.78
C ALA A 168 2.74 -8.59 -17.30
N ILE A 169 1.79 -8.25 -16.43
CA ILE A 169 1.67 -6.93 -15.80
C ILE A 169 1.56 -7.10 -14.30
N ILE A 170 2.35 -6.32 -13.54
CA ILE A 170 2.17 -6.10 -12.11
C ILE A 170 1.54 -4.72 -11.94
N ALA A 171 0.30 -4.68 -11.46
CA ALA A 171 -0.43 -3.46 -11.18
C ALA A 171 -0.23 -3.07 -9.70
N VAL A 172 0.46 -1.95 -9.42
CA VAL A 172 0.93 -1.61 -8.07
C VAL A 172 -0.14 -1.04 -7.13
N SER A 173 -1.41 -1.05 -7.52
CA SER A 173 -2.54 -0.69 -6.66
C SER A 173 -3.85 -1.26 -7.21
N GLU A 174 -4.90 -1.29 -6.36
CA GLU A 174 -6.25 -1.69 -6.78
C GLU A 174 -6.74 -0.89 -7.99
N ALA A 175 -6.65 0.43 -7.92
CA ALA A 175 -7.10 1.31 -9.00
C ALA A 175 -6.33 1.06 -10.31
N MET A 176 -5.03 0.76 -10.21
CA MET A 176 -4.22 0.39 -11.36
C MET A 176 -4.63 -0.99 -11.90
N CYS A 177 -4.92 -1.96 -11.03
CA CYS A 177 -5.38 -3.28 -11.43
C CYS A 177 -6.70 -3.19 -12.21
N ALA A 178 -7.69 -2.47 -11.68
CA ALA A 178 -8.96 -2.22 -12.37
C ALA A 178 -8.73 -1.52 -13.73
N THR A 179 -7.83 -0.53 -13.77
CA THR A 179 -7.49 0.19 -15.02
C THR A 179 -6.85 -0.75 -16.05
N VAL A 180 -5.94 -1.62 -15.65
CA VAL A 180 -5.30 -2.61 -16.52
C VAL A 180 -6.33 -3.60 -17.06
N ILE A 181 -7.22 -4.12 -16.21
CA ILE A 181 -8.30 -5.05 -16.62
C ILE A 181 -9.18 -4.39 -17.68
N LEU A 182 -9.62 -3.14 -17.45
CA LEU A 182 -10.43 -2.38 -18.42
C LEU A 182 -9.66 -2.14 -19.73
N ALA A 183 -8.39 -1.79 -19.66
CA ALA A 183 -7.55 -1.61 -20.85
C ALA A 183 -7.39 -2.90 -21.66
N LEU A 184 -7.11 -4.03 -21.02
CA LEU A 184 -6.99 -5.34 -21.67
C LEU A 184 -8.32 -5.75 -22.31
N ARG A 185 -9.45 -5.55 -21.61
CA ARG A 185 -10.79 -5.83 -22.15
C ARG A 185 -11.09 -5.02 -23.42
N GLU A 186 -10.79 -3.72 -23.43
CA GLU A 186 -10.96 -2.88 -24.62
C GLU A 186 -10.04 -3.24 -25.79
N LEU A 187 -8.88 -3.86 -25.49
CA LEU A 187 -7.94 -4.38 -26.47
C LEU A 187 -8.29 -5.81 -26.91
N HIS A 188 -9.36 -6.41 -26.39
CA HIS A 188 -9.75 -7.81 -26.60
C HIS A 188 -8.66 -8.81 -26.20
N LEU A 189 -7.85 -8.46 -25.19
CA LEU A 189 -6.81 -9.33 -24.62
C LEU A 189 -7.34 -10.03 -23.36
N SER A 190 -7.14 -11.34 -23.30
CA SER A 190 -7.60 -12.20 -22.21
C SER A 190 -6.56 -12.32 -21.08
N ILE A 191 -7.04 -12.50 -19.84
CA ILE A 191 -6.24 -12.81 -18.67
C ILE A 191 -6.57 -14.26 -18.24
N PRO A 192 -5.58 -15.14 -18.11
CA PRO A 192 -4.14 -15.00 -18.40
C PRO A 192 -3.79 -15.33 -19.85
N GLY A 193 -4.78 -15.59 -20.73
CA GLY A 193 -4.58 -16.12 -22.09
C GLY A 193 -3.56 -15.35 -22.92
N ASP A 194 -3.67 -14.03 -22.98
CA ASP A 194 -2.75 -13.15 -23.70
C ASP A 194 -1.74 -12.47 -22.77
N VAL A 195 -2.20 -12.00 -21.60
CA VAL A 195 -1.40 -11.27 -20.64
C VAL A 195 -1.68 -11.78 -19.22
N SER A 196 -0.64 -12.20 -18.51
CA SER A 196 -0.72 -12.53 -17.09
C SER A 196 -0.83 -11.25 -16.23
N LEU A 197 -1.59 -11.30 -15.13
CA LEU A 197 -1.80 -10.14 -14.27
C LEU A 197 -1.58 -10.50 -12.80
N ILE A 198 -0.81 -9.66 -12.11
CA ILE A 198 -0.72 -9.66 -10.63
C ILE A 198 -1.12 -8.29 -10.11
N SER A 199 -1.97 -8.28 -9.09
CA SER A 199 -2.33 -7.06 -8.37
C SER A 199 -1.47 -6.87 -7.13
N TYR A 200 -1.12 -5.63 -6.84
CA TYR A 200 -0.64 -5.24 -5.52
C TYR A 200 -1.86 -4.83 -4.67
N ASP A 201 -1.94 -5.38 -3.47
CA ASP A 201 -3.12 -5.47 -2.61
C ASP A 201 -4.15 -6.52 -3.10
N ASP A 202 -4.75 -7.21 -2.14
CA ASP A 202 -5.72 -8.29 -2.34
C ASP A 202 -7.10 -7.86 -1.82
N TYR A 203 -8.03 -7.66 -2.73
CA TYR A 203 -9.41 -7.28 -2.42
C TYR A 203 -10.39 -8.44 -2.69
N PRO A 204 -11.54 -8.51 -1.99
CA PRO A 204 -12.50 -9.61 -2.17
C PRO A 204 -12.94 -9.84 -3.61
N TRP A 205 -13.07 -8.79 -4.42
CA TRP A 205 -13.43 -8.92 -5.83
C TRP A 205 -12.32 -9.58 -6.66
N MET A 206 -11.05 -9.45 -6.27
CA MET A 206 -9.94 -10.09 -6.97
C MET A 206 -9.98 -11.61 -6.82
N GLU A 207 -10.41 -12.11 -5.68
CA GLU A 207 -10.67 -13.54 -5.48
C GLU A 207 -11.78 -14.04 -6.41
N ALA A 208 -12.88 -13.29 -6.50
CA ALA A 208 -13.99 -13.64 -7.40
C ALA A 208 -13.60 -13.68 -8.88
N PHE A 209 -12.60 -12.91 -9.30
CA PHE A 209 -12.06 -12.90 -10.66
C PHE A 209 -10.77 -13.73 -10.85
N GLY A 210 -10.38 -14.50 -9.84
CA GLY A 210 -9.18 -15.34 -9.91
C GLY A 210 -7.87 -14.55 -10.08
N ILE A 211 -7.79 -13.29 -9.61
CA ILE A 211 -6.60 -12.45 -9.75
C ILE A 211 -5.57 -12.79 -8.67
N THR A 212 -4.39 -13.21 -9.10
CA THR A 212 -3.20 -13.37 -8.23
C THR A 212 -2.83 -12.02 -7.63
N ALA A 213 -2.59 -11.98 -6.32
CA ALA A 213 -2.38 -10.70 -5.63
C ALA A 213 -1.32 -10.78 -4.52
N VAL A 214 -0.61 -9.68 -4.31
CA VAL A 214 0.20 -9.45 -3.11
C VAL A 214 -0.77 -9.08 -1.98
N SER A 215 -0.78 -9.87 -0.91
CA SER A 215 -1.75 -9.76 0.19
C SER A 215 -1.05 -9.37 1.49
N HIS A 216 -1.57 -8.35 2.14
CA HIS A 216 -1.11 -7.91 3.46
C HIS A 216 -1.99 -8.51 4.56
N PRO A 217 -1.43 -8.94 5.71
CA PRO A 217 -2.18 -9.52 6.81
C PRO A 217 -2.87 -8.44 7.67
N PHE A 218 -3.91 -7.76 7.11
CA PHE A 218 -4.58 -6.63 7.76
C PHE A 218 -5.16 -6.95 9.14
N SER A 219 -5.63 -8.17 9.38
CA SER A 219 -6.09 -8.57 10.73
C SER A 219 -4.97 -8.49 11.76
N LYS A 220 -3.76 -8.95 11.42
CA LYS A 220 -2.57 -8.83 12.28
C LYS A 220 -2.20 -7.37 12.52
N VAL A 221 -2.25 -6.55 11.47
CA VAL A 221 -1.96 -5.10 11.55
C VAL A 221 -2.96 -4.42 12.48
N SER A 222 -4.27 -4.69 12.33
CA SER A 222 -5.31 -4.14 13.20
C SER A 222 -5.09 -4.48 14.67
N SER A 223 -4.73 -5.72 14.98
CA SER A 223 -4.44 -6.15 16.34
C SER A 223 -3.18 -5.47 16.91
N ILE A 224 -2.13 -5.25 16.10
CA ILE A 224 -0.92 -4.53 16.52
C ILE A 224 -1.26 -3.07 16.82
N ILE A 225 -1.96 -2.38 15.92
CA ILE A 225 -2.39 -0.98 16.09
C ILE A 225 -3.17 -0.83 17.39
N SER A 226 -4.22 -1.65 17.57
CA SER A 226 -5.11 -1.53 18.73
C SER A 226 -4.37 -1.78 20.03
N ARG A 227 -3.49 -2.79 20.08
CA ARG A 227 -2.65 -3.06 21.24
C ARG A 227 -1.73 -1.88 21.57
N LEU A 228 -1.00 -1.35 20.59
CA LEU A 228 -0.09 -0.23 20.81
C LEU A 228 -0.82 1.02 21.32
N ILE A 229 -1.99 1.34 20.76
CA ILE A 229 -2.79 2.49 21.23
C ILE A 229 -3.26 2.26 22.65
N VAL A 230 -3.80 1.10 22.97
CA VAL A 230 -4.28 0.79 24.33
C VAL A 230 -3.12 0.80 25.32
N ASP A 231 -1.96 0.23 24.95
CA ASP A 231 -0.75 0.26 25.79
C ASP A 231 -0.29 1.71 26.07
N GLN A 232 -0.31 2.59 25.06
CA GLN A 232 0.02 4.01 25.23
C GLN A 232 -0.98 4.74 26.13
N LEU A 233 -2.28 4.47 25.98
CA LEU A 233 -3.35 5.11 26.75
C LEU A 233 -3.40 4.65 28.21
N THR A 234 -2.97 3.42 28.50
CA THR A 234 -3.04 2.83 29.85
C THR A 234 -1.74 2.94 30.64
N LYS A 235 -0.62 3.32 30.01
CA LYS A 235 0.65 3.54 30.69
C LYS A 235 0.59 4.75 31.64
N SER A 236 1.33 4.63 32.74
CA SER A 236 1.54 5.76 33.64
C SER A 236 2.37 6.86 32.97
N SER A 237 2.06 8.12 33.23
CA SER A 237 2.83 9.27 32.74
C SER A 237 4.30 9.29 33.18
N SER A 238 4.66 8.48 34.18
CA SER A 238 6.04 8.31 34.66
C SER A 238 6.87 7.35 33.83
N ASP A 239 6.24 6.51 33.00
CA ASP A 239 6.96 5.51 32.21
C ASP A 239 7.53 6.13 30.93
N GLU A 240 8.81 5.88 30.67
CA GLU A 240 9.43 6.28 29.42
C GLU A 240 8.85 5.45 28.27
N TRP A 241 8.33 6.13 27.23
CA TRP A 241 7.85 5.48 26.04
C TRP A 241 9.01 5.33 25.05
N ILE A 242 9.36 4.08 24.72
CA ILE A 242 10.33 3.77 23.67
C ILE A 242 9.54 3.39 22.42
N PRO A 243 9.60 4.19 21.33
CA PRO A 243 8.89 3.91 20.10
C PRO A 243 9.30 2.56 19.48
N SER A 244 8.31 1.83 19.02
CA SER A 244 8.47 0.54 18.35
C SER A 244 8.29 0.69 16.84
N SER A 245 9.05 -0.08 16.05
CA SER A 245 8.88 -0.15 14.61
C SER A 245 8.58 -1.58 14.17
N PHE A 246 7.50 -1.75 13.44
CA PHE A 246 7.05 -3.04 12.93
C PHE A 246 7.09 -3.04 11.40
N MET A 247 7.86 -3.96 10.83
CA MET A 247 7.84 -4.27 9.42
C MET A 247 6.96 -5.51 9.18
N ILE A 248 5.93 -5.38 8.37
CA ILE A 248 4.95 -6.44 8.12
C ILE A 248 5.16 -7.00 6.72
N ASP A 249 5.55 -8.27 6.66
CA ASP A 249 5.77 -8.96 5.40
C ASP A 249 4.44 -9.33 4.73
N PRO A 250 4.30 -9.06 3.43
CA PRO A 250 3.19 -9.53 2.62
C PRO A 250 3.39 -11.00 2.20
N SER A 251 2.35 -11.58 1.64
CA SER A 251 2.37 -12.88 0.97
C SER A 251 1.80 -12.80 -0.44
N LEU A 252 2.16 -13.73 -1.31
CA LEU A 252 1.53 -13.85 -2.63
C LEU A 252 0.37 -14.85 -2.56
N LYS A 253 -0.83 -14.38 -2.89
CA LYS A 253 -2.03 -15.23 -3.10
C LYS A 253 -2.10 -15.62 -4.56
N VAL A 254 -1.68 -16.83 -4.86
CA VAL A 254 -1.70 -17.37 -6.22
C VAL A 254 -3.12 -17.79 -6.59
N ARG A 255 -3.59 -17.35 -7.77
CA ARG A 255 -4.87 -17.68 -8.39
C ARG A 255 -4.68 -17.92 -9.90
N ASP A 256 -5.70 -17.73 -10.70
CA ASP A 256 -5.75 -18.17 -12.11
C ASP A 256 -5.23 -17.12 -13.12
N SER A 257 -4.86 -15.91 -12.69
CA SER A 257 -4.48 -14.81 -13.58
C SER A 257 -3.06 -14.85 -14.12
N VAL A 258 -2.29 -15.90 -13.82
CA VAL A 258 -0.92 -16.10 -14.32
C VAL A 258 -0.81 -17.45 -15.01
N LYS A 259 -0.33 -17.46 -16.25
CA LYS A 259 0.01 -18.68 -16.99
C LYS A 259 1.52 -18.89 -17.06
N MET A 260 1.93 -20.12 -17.24
CA MET A 260 3.30 -20.48 -17.63
C MET A 260 3.50 -20.25 -19.12
N ILE A 261 4.68 -19.75 -19.56
CA ILE A 261 5.05 -19.52 -20.96
C ILE A 261 6.44 -20.08 -21.26
#